data_64128f628fbe992395953805baed095f
#
_entry.id   64128f628fbe992395953805baed095f
#
_cell.length_a   1.000
_cell.length_b   1.000
_cell.length_c   1.000
_cell.angle_alpha   90.00
_cell.angle_beta   90.00
_cell.angle_gamma   90.00
#
_symmetry.space_group_name_H-M   'P 1'
#
loop_
_entity.id
_entity.type
_entity.pdbx_description
1 polymer ?
#
loop_
_entity_poly.entity_id
_entity_poly.type
_entity_poly.pdbx_seq_one_letter_code
_entity_poly.pdbx_strand_id
1 'polypeptide(L)'
;MVIRTLPQIFYSRMFLTPFYDPHREKSLPLVGLLCSFTLLVVLLQVGLVPLTAIFLVIETTSTRFFLLWIWGVLILISSIAILSFCLFGLPCLGAKVKGPVDENLQNVLSDILQQFGFKPENIYILRTFQQMSPTAYAWGCCCYKRLFIMESLLLNHGKPVAQLQEEDVGKGLENNQLVAYIAHELSHWRSQHVLKAFVIIHITLLIYFLLYGTVYRQDVLYEAAGFQPKFYPPIVGYWLVYKYVMPVYLTITNWIIFYVLRYLEYDADLKVWKLNYGPAYVDALVKLFGDNPSFPYMDDWYLMWHRYRPTTLLRIRRLDKMVTRISIRRATRVTV
;
A
#
# COMPACT_ATOMS: atom_id res chain seq x y z
N MET A 1 -13.66 -2.12 7.67
CA MET A 1 -12.72 -1.03 7.37
C MET A 1 -12.88 0.12 8.35
N VAL A 2 -14.07 0.61 8.58
CA VAL A 2 -14.39 1.75 9.47
C VAL A 2 -14.04 1.51 10.94
N ILE A 3 -14.36 0.34 11.48
CA ILE A 3 -14.04 -0.03 12.88
C ILE A 3 -12.51 -0.10 13.12
N ARG A 4 -11.70 -0.26 12.06
CA ARG A 4 -10.24 -0.30 12.15
C ARG A 4 -9.58 1.08 12.03
N THR A 5 -10.24 2.04 11.39
CA THR A 5 -9.70 3.41 11.25
C THR A 5 -9.97 4.29 12.46
N LEU A 6 -11.08 4.11 13.14
CA LEU A 6 -11.41 4.86 14.36
C LEU A 6 -10.35 4.72 15.48
N PRO A 7 -9.89 3.50 15.84
CA PRO A 7 -8.81 3.36 16.82
C PRO A 7 -7.49 3.98 16.34
N GLN A 8 -7.20 3.94 15.04
CA GLN A 8 -5.98 4.57 14.50
C GLN A 8 -6.02 6.10 14.59
N ILE A 9 -7.19 6.70 14.30
CA ILE A 9 -7.40 8.15 14.43
C ILE A 9 -7.33 8.55 15.91
N PHE A 10 -7.95 7.79 16.79
CA PHE A 10 -7.94 8.04 18.24
C PHE A 10 -6.55 7.86 18.82
N TYR A 11 -5.84 6.81 18.43
CA TYR A 11 -4.49 6.50 18.87
C TYR A 11 -3.49 7.55 18.35
N SER A 12 -3.61 7.97 17.09
CA SER A 12 -2.78 9.04 16.54
C SER A 12 -3.00 10.37 17.26
N ARG A 13 -4.22 10.73 17.61
CA ARG A 13 -4.51 11.95 18.37
C ARG A 13 -4.03 11.88 19.84
N MET A 14 -4.21 10.75 20.49
CA MET A 14 -3.91 10.63 21.93
C MET A 14 -2.41 10.50 22.22
N PHE A 15 -1.65 9.83 21.34
CA PHE A 15 -0.24 9.52 21.57
C PHE A 15 0.75 10.29 20.67
N LEU A 16 0.29 10.84 19.54
CA LEU A 16 1.14 11.60 18.63
C LEU A 16 1.09 13.12 18.86
N THR A 17 0.14 13.60 19.68
CA THR A 17 0.05 15.02 20.00
C THR A 17 1.34 15.66 20.54
N PRO A 18 2.18 15.00 21.35
CA PRO A 18 3.45 15.58 21.77
C PRO A 18 4.55 15.59 20.68
N PHE A 19 4.36 14.83 19.58
CA PHE A 19 5.31 14.74 18.46
C PHE A 19 4.79 15.38 17.18
N TYR A 20 3.61 15.99 17.24
CA TYR A 20 2.94 16.57 16.08
C TYR A 20 3.08 18.08 16.11
N ASP A 21 3.50 18.65 14.98
CA ASP A 21 3.52 20.09 14.79
C ASP A 21 2.08 20.65 14.80
N PRO A 22 1.68 21.45 15.81
CA PRO A 22 0.32 21.95 15.92
C PRO A 22 -0.10 22.88 14.78
N HIS A 23 0.85 23.43 14.02
CA HIS A 23 0.58 24.33 12.90
C HIS A 23 0.25 23.58 11.60
N ARG A 24 0.50 22.30 11.52
CA ARG A 24 0.23 21.47 10.31
C ARG A 24 -1.19 20.91 10.26
N GLU A 25 -1.89 20.86 11.36
CA GLU A 25 -3.30 20.46 11.43
C GLU A 25 -4.22 21.65 11.13
N LYS A 26 -4.39 22.00 9.87
CA LYS A 26 -5.75 22.39 9.44
C LYS A 26 -6.55 21.09 9.46
N SER A 27 -6.94 20.68 10.66
CA SER A 27 -7.83 19.55 10.87
C SER A 27 -9.01 19.72 9.92
N LEU A 28 -9.22 18.77 9.03
CA LEU A 28 -10.54 18.63 8.42
C LEU A 28 -11.52 18.74 9.58
N PRO A 29 -12.43 19.71 9.59
CA PRO A 29 -13.33 19.89 10.70
C PRO A 29 -14.01 18.53 10.94
N LEU A 30 -14.15 18.13 12.19
CA LEU A 30 -14.77 16.85 12.59
C LEU A 30 -16.05 16.57 11.80
N VAL A 31 -16.79 17.63 11.48
CA VAL A 31 -17.98 17.63 10.64
C VAL A 31 -17.69 17.16 9.20
N GLY A 32 -16.58 17.59 8.58
CA GLY A 32 -16.21 17.15 7.22
C GLY A 32 -15.83 15.66 7.19
N LEU A 33 -15.18 15.18 8.26
CA LEU A 33 -14.81 13.78 8.40
C LEU A 33 -16.04 12.91 8.66
N LEU A 34 -17.00 13.38 9.47
CA LEU A 34 -18.28 12.72 9.68
C LEU A 34 -19.13 12.71 8.41
N CYS A 35 -19.17 13.82 7.67
CA CYS A 35 -19.91 13.91 6.40
C CYS A 35 -19.32 12.99 5.33
N SER A 36 -18.01 12.93 5.20
CA SER A 36 -17.36 12.00 4.24
C SER A 36 -17.55 10.54 4.64
N PHE A 37 -17.60 10.28 5.95
CA PHE A 37 -17.87 8.95 6.49
C PHE A 37 -19.33 8.53 6.26
N THR A 38 -20.30 9.38 6.59
CA THR A 38 -21.72 9.10 6.33
C THR A 38 -21.98 8.94 4.84
N LEU A 39 -21.39 9.77 3.99
CA LEU A 39 -21.47 9.63 2.54
C LEU A 39 -20.91 8.29 2.05
N LEU A 40 -19.75 7.87 2.57
CA LEU A 40 -19.15 6.57 2.23
C LEU A 40 -20.06 5.40 2.65
N VAL A 41 -20.65 5.47 3.85
CA VAL A 41 -21.57 4.43 4.35
C VAL A 41 -22.84 4.38 3.50
N VAL A 42 -23.40 5.54 3.13
CA VAL A 42 -24.58 5.62 2.26
C VAL A 42 -24.25 5.08 0.87
N LEU A 43 -23.14 5.47 0.27
CA LEU A 43 -22.70 4.96 -1.04
C LEU A 43 -22.46 3.45 -1.02
N LEU A 44 -21.88 2.92 0.07
CA LEU A 44 -21.72 1.47 0.24
C LEU A 44 -23.07 0.77 0.37
N GLN A 45 -24.03 1.32 1.11
CA GLN A 45 -25.35 0.72 1.25
C GLN A 45 -26.16 0.80 -0.05
N VAL A 46 -26.14 1.95 -0.74
CA VAL A 46 -26.78 2.13 -2.06
C VAL A 46 -26.18 1.20 -3.11
N GLY A 47 -24.89 0.89 -3.03
CA GLY A 47 -24.24 -0.09 -3.90
C GLY A 47 -24.52 -1.54 -3.50
N LEU A 48 -24.61 -1.86 -2.20
CA LEU A 48 -24.85 -3.20 -1.69
C LEU A 48 -26.27 -3.70 -1.92
N VAL A 49 -27.28 -2.82 -1.88
CA VAL A 49 -28.67 -3.21 -2.09
C VAL A 49 -28.93 -3.76 -3.50
N PRO A 50 -28.57 -3.09 -4.60
CA PRO A 50 -28.72 -3.65 -5.93
C PRO A 50 -27.82 -4.88 -6.14
N LEU A 51 -26.63 -4.93 -5.51
CA LEU A 51 -25.73 -6.07 -5.59
C LEU A 51 -26.35 -7.31 -4.90
N THR A 52 -26.98 -7.15 -3.75
CA THR A 52 -27.70 -8.23 -3.07
C THR A 52 -28.95 -8.66 -3.84
N ALA A 53 -29.67 -7.72 -4.45
CA ALA A 53 -30.81 -8.04 -5.30
C ALA A 53 -30.39 -8.83 -6.55
N ILE A 54 -29.33 -8.40 -7.24
CA ILE A 54 -28.74 -9.13 -8.37
C ILE A 54 -28.28 -10.52 -7.90
N PHE A 55 -27.66 -10.62 -6.73
CA PHE A 55 -27.20 -11.87 -6.15
C PHE A 55 -28.37 -12.86 -5.93
N LEU A 56 -29.50 -12.37 -5.38
CA LEU A 56 -30.71 -13.17 -5.17
C LEU A 56 -31.35 -13.63 -6.49
N VAL A 57 -31.43 -12.75 -7.48
CA VAL A 57 -31.99 -13.08 -8.81
C VAL A 57 -31.13 -14.14 -9.49
N ILE A 58 -29.82 -14.03 -9.41
CA ILE A 58 -28.91 -14.97 -10.06
C ILE A 58 -28.89 -16.31 -9.30
N GLU A 59 -29.04 -16.32 -7.99
CA GLU A 59 -29.13 -17.56 -7.22
C GLU A 59 -30.39 -18.35 -7.55
N THR A 60 -31.51 -17.67 -7.79
CA THR A 60 -32.76 -18.33 -8.20
C THR A 60 -32.70 -18.90 -9.63
N THR A 61 -31.81 -18.37 -10.48
CA THR A 61 -31.72 -18.76 -11.91
C THR A 61 -30.47 -19.58 -12.24
N SER A 62 -29.46 -19.69 -11.35
CA SER A 62 -28.13 -20.13 -11.75
C SER A 62 -27.56 -21.34 -11.00
N THR A 63 -26.54 -21.85 -11.66
CA THR A 63 -25.74 -23.02 -11.34
C THR A 63 -24.79 -22.83 -10.15
N ARG A 64 -24.28 -23.94 -9.60
CA ARG A 64 -23.32 -24.05 -8.48
C ARG A 64 -22.05 -23.22 -8.66
N PHE A 65 -21.73 -22.71 -9.84
CA PHE A 65 -20.46 -22.03 -10.16
C PHE A 65 -20.58 -20.50 -10.24
N PHE A 66 -21.71 -19.93 -9.86
CA PHE A 66 -21.94 -18.49 -9.99
C PHE A 66 -20.89 -17.63 -9.26
N LEU A 67 -20.50 -18.02 -8.05
CA LEU A 67 -19.48 -17.29 -7.27
C LEU A 67 -18.10 -17.30 -7.95
N LEU A 68 -17.77 -18.34 -8.69
CA LEU A 68 -16.54 -18.39 -9.50
C LEU A 68 -16.60 -17.43 -10.70
N TRP A 69 -17.78 -17.23 -11.30
CA TRP A 69 -17.97 -16.23 -12.34
C TRP A 69 -17.76 -14.82 -11.81
N ILE A 70 -18.27 -14.52 -10.60
CA ILE A 70 -17.99 -13.24 -9.94
C ILE A 70 -16.49 -13.03 -9.75
N TRP A 71 -15.78 -14.04 -9.26
CA TRP A 71 -14.32 -13.97 -9.14
C TRP A 71 -13.65 -13.74 -10.50
N GLY A 72 -14.05 -14.46 -11.54
CA GLY A 72 -13.53 -14.28 -12.89
C GLY A 72 -13.74 -12.86 -13.44
N VAL A 73 -14.91 -12.28 -13.21
CA VAL A 73 -15.21 -10.89 -13.59
C VAL A 73 -14.35 -9.90 -12.79
N LEU A 74 -14.18 -10.12 -11.49
CA LEU A 74 -13.34 -9.26 -10.65
C LEU A 74 -11.86 -9.29 -11.07
N ILE A 75 -11.32 -10.45 -11.41
CA ILE A 75 -9.94 -10.55 -11.90
C ILE A 75 -9.79 -9.86 -13.26
N LEU A 76 -10.79 -9.98 -14.13
CA LEU A 76 -10.79 -9.30 -15.43
C LEU A 76 -10.82 -7.77 -15.26
N ILE A 77 -11.76 -7.25 -14.47
CA ILE A 77 -11.90 -5.80 -14.22
C ILE A 77 -10.65 -5.25 -13.57
N SER A 78 -10.11 -5.89 -12.54
CA SER A 78 -8.91 -5.45 -11.86
C SER A 78 -7.67 -5.51 -12.76
N SER A 79 -7.57 -6.51 -13.63
CA SER A 79 -6.49 -6.63 -14.63
C SER A 79 -6.57 -5.50 -15.66
N ILE A 80 -7.77 -5.20 -16.17
CA ILE A 80 -7.99 -4.07 -17.08
C ILE A 80 -7.67 -2.74 -16.38
N ALA A 81 -8.09 -2.57 -15.12
CA ALA A 81 -7.81 -1.36 -14.35
C ALA A 81 -6.30 -1.16 -14.15
N ILE A 82 -5.56 -2.21 -13.78
CA ILE A 82 -4.10 -2.14 -13.64
C ILE A 82 -3.45 -1.84 -14.98
N LEU A 83 -3.86 -2.50 -16.04
CA LEU A 83 -3.31 -2.27 -17.39
C LEU A 83 -3.60 -0.84 -17.87
N SER A 84 -4.83 -0.37 -17.69
CA SER A 84 -5.22 1.02 -18.03
C SER A 84 -4.39 2.03 -17.24
N PHE A 85 -4.21 1.79 -15.95
CA PHE A 85 -3.36 2.63 -15.12
C PHE A 85 -1.89 2.56 -15.56
N CYS A 86 -1.39 1.40 -15.99
CA CYS A 86 -0.05 1.26 -16.57
C CYS A 86 0.14 2.06 -17.87
N LEU A 87 -0.87 2.10 -18.72
CA LEU A 87 -0.80 2.76 -20.02
C LEU A 87 -1.04 4.27 -19.93
N PHE A 88 -2.09 4.67 -19.22
CA PHE A 88 -2.53 6.07 -19.17
C PHE A 88 -1.94 6.83 -17.96
N GLY A 89 -1.55 6.12 -16.91
CA GLY A 89 -0.86 6.68 -15.75
C GLY A 89 -1.71 7.61 -14.88
N LEU A 90 -1.03 8.27 -13.95
CA LEU A 90 -1.58 9.24 -12.99
C LEU A 90 -2.28 10.49 -13.57
N PRO A 91 -2.09 10.93 -14.85
CA PRO A 91 -2.85 12.06 -15.40
C PRO A 91 -4.36 11.92 -15.27
N CYS A 92 -4.87 10.68 -15.28
CA CYS A 92 -6.30 10.42 -15.08
C CYS A 92 -6.78 10.73 -13.65
N LEU A 93 -5.89 10.86 -12.68
CA LEU A 93 -6.22 11.15 -11.27
C LEU A 93 -6.14 12.64 -10.92
N GLY A 94 -5.98 13.53 -11.91
CA GLY A 94 -5.93 14.97 -11.68
C GLY A 94 -4.67 15.48 -11.00
N ALA A 95 -3.64 14.67 -10.85
CA ALA A 95 -2.35 15.09 -10.34
C ALA A 95 -1.71 16.08 -11.33
N LYS A 96 -1.42 17.30 -10.90
CA LYS A 96 -0.67 18.26 -11.71
C LYS A 96 0.76 17.75 -11.89
N VAL A 97 1.02 17.16 -13.04
CA VAL A 97 2.36 16.74 -13.44
C VAL A 97 3.11 18.01 -13.85
N LYS A 98 4.17 18.36 -13.12
CA LYS A 98 5.14 19.34 -13.57
C LYS A 98 5.92 18.71 -14.73
N GLY A 99 6.19 19.46 -15.80
CA GLY A 99 6.92 18.97 -16.98
C GLY A 99 8.26 18.29 -16.68
N PRO A 100 9.04 17.94 -17.69
CA PRO A 100 10.27 17.20 -17.51
C PRO A 100 11.18 17.86 -16.49
N VAL A 101 11.83 17.03 -15.73
CA VAL A 101 12.73 17.38 -14.62
C VAL A 101 13.93 18.17 -15.11
N ASP A 102 14.46 19.06 -14.28
CA ASP A 102 15.71 19.80 -14.56
C ASP A 102 16.85 18.83 -14.94
N GLU A 103 17.67 19.25 -15.90
CA GLU A 103 18.81 18.46 -16.41
C GLU A 103 19.73 17.97 -15.29
N ASN A 104 19.92 18.78 -14.24
CA ASN A 104 20.74 18.40 -13.08
C ASN A 104 20.18 17.15 -12.38
N LEU A 105 18.88 17.07 -12.16
CA LEU A 105 18.26 15.91 -11.50
C LEU A 105 18.25 14.70 -12.43
N GLN A 106 18.10 14.90 -13.74
CA GLN A 106 18.23 13.83 -14.72
C GLN A 106 19.63 13.23 -14.71
N ASN A 107 20.67 14.07 -14.66
CA ASN A 107 22.06 13.63 -14.60
C ASN A 107 22.35 12.85 -13.30
N VAL A 108 21.85 13.32 -12.14
CA VAL A 108 22.00 12.63 -10.85
C VAL A 108 21.36 11.25 -10.87
N LEU A 109 20.24 11.09 -11.56
CA LEU A 109 19.50 9.84 -11.62
C LEU A 109 19.87 8.96 -12.83
N SER A 110 20.68 9.46 -13.78
CA SER A 110 20.97 8.78 -15.05
C SER A 110 21.51 7.38 -14.86
N ASP A 111 22.49 7.21 -13.98
CA ASP A 111 23.19 5.94 -13.78
C ASP A 111 22.26 4.86 -13.22
N ILE A 112 21.47 5.21 -12.19
CA ILE A 112 20.53 4.26 -11.59
C ILE A 112 19.38 3.94 -12.55
N LEU A 113 18.88 4.91 -13.29
CA LEU A 113 17.82 4.69 -14.27
C LEU A 113 18.28 3.80 -15.42
N GLN A 114 19.50 4.02 -15.95
CA GLN A 114 20.08 3.20 -16.99
C GLN A 114 20.24 1.75 -16.54
N GLN A 115 20.66 1.52 -15.29
CA GLN A 115 20.80 0.18 -14.70
C GLN A 115 19.47 -0.60 -14.66
N PHE A 116 18.34 0.09 -14.53
CA PHE A 116 17.00 -0.48 -14.54
C PHE A 116 16.29 -0.39 -15.90
N GLY A 117 16.93 0.22 -16.90
CA GLY A 117 16.39 0.40 -18.25
C GLY A 117 15.24 1.41 -18.31
N PHE A 118 15.28 2.43 -17.48
CA PHE A 118 14.41 3.60 -17.55
C PHE A 118 15.10 4.71 -18.35
N LYS A 119 14.32 5.45 -19.15
CA LYS A 119 14.83 6.63 -19.84
C LYS A 119 14.75 7.85 -18.95
N PRO A 120 15.80 8.70 -18.87
CA PRO A 120 15.78 9.93 -18.08
C PRO A 120 14.64 10.90 -18.46
N GLU A 121 14.21 10.86 -19.72
CA GLU A 121 13.10 11.68 -20.23
C GLU A 121 11.73 11.30 -19.60
N ASN A 122 11.62 10.12 -19.02
CA ASN A 122 10.38 9.59 -18.46
C ASN A 122 10.27 9.80 -16.94
N ILE A 123 10.91 10.82 -16.41
CA ILE A 123 10.79 11.25 -15.01
C ILE A 123 9.76 12.39 -14.93
N TYR A 124 8.83 12.27 -13.99
CA TYR A 124 7.77 13.25 -13.77
C TYR A 124 7.75 13.67 -12.30
N ILE A 125 7.67 14.97 -12.05
CA ILE A 125 7.49 15.49 -10.69
C ILE A 125 6.00 15.71 -10.44
N LEU A 126 5.48 15.06 -9.40
CA LEU A 126 4.10 15.23 -8.94
C LEU A 126 4.07 16.32 -7.88
N ARG A 127 3.17 17.29 -8.04
CA ARG A 127 2.85 18.23 -6.96
C ARG A 127 2.08 17.51 -5.87
N THR A 128 2.60 17.57 -4.67
CA THR A 128 1.99 16.94 -3.50
C THR A 128 0.77 17.77 -3.03
N PHE A 129 -0.35 17.12 -2.85
CA PHE A 129 -1.38 17.64 -1.95
C PHE A 129 -0.86 17.54 -0.51
N GLN A 130 -1.02 18.56 0.28
CA GLN A 130 -0.38 18.83 1.59
C GLN A 130 -0.38 17.70 2.64
N GLN A 131 -0.95 16.53 2.38
CA GLN A 131 -1.11 15.44 3.36
C GLN A 131 -0.53 14.08 2.92
N MET A 132 0.12 14.00 1.77
CA MET A 132 0.70 12.73 1.33
C MET A 132 2.15 12.60 1.81
N SER A 133 2.48 11.43 2.35
CA SER A 133 3.86 11.08 2.69
C SER A 133 4.76 11.20 1.47
N PRO A 134 5.98 11.77 1.60
CA PRO A 134 6.93 11.87 0.51
C PRO A 134 7.27 10.49 -0.03
N THR A 135 7.08 10.28 -1.32
CA THR A 135 7.33 8.98 -1.96
C THR A 135 7.62 9.14 -3.44
N ALA A 136 8.11 8.09 -4.06
CA ALA A 136 8.26 7.97 -5.51
C ALA A 136 7.57 6.69 -5.98
N TYR A 137 7.24 6.62 -7.25
CA TYR A 137 6.61 5.45 -7.85
C TYR A 137 7.26 5.13 -9.19
N ALA A 138 7.83 3.93 -9.31
CA ALA A 138 8.25 3.38 -10.57
C ALA A 138 7.06 2.63 -11.19
N TRP A 139 6.65 3.03 -12.37
CA TRP A 139 5.44 2.55 -13.00
C TRP A 139 5.63 2.18 -14.47
N GLY A 140 4.80 1.28 -14.97
CA GLY A 140 4.75 0.90 -16.35
C GLY A 140 5.32 -0.49 -16.64
N CYS A 141 5.16 -0.92 -17.89
CA CYS A 141 5.67 -2.20 -18.38
C CYS A 141 6.33 -2.01 -19.76
N CYS A 142 7.23 -2.91 -20.11
CA CYS A 142 7.90 -2.97 -21.42
C CYS A 142 8.44 -1.61 -21.91
N CYS A 143 7.73 -0.97 -22.84
CA CYS A 143 8.14 0.29 -23.48
C CYS A 143 7.67 1.55 -22.74
N TYR A 144 6.68 1.43 -21.86
CA TYR A 144 6.06 2.55 -21.15
C TYR A 144 6.49 2.62 -19.69
N LYS A 145 7.80 2.79 -19.46
CA LYS A 145 8.35 2.93 -18.10
C LYS A 145 8.37 4.40 -17.72
N ARG A 146 7.81 4.72 -16.56
CA ARG A 146 7.76 6.09 -16.02
C ARG A 146 8.14 6.09 -14.55
N LEU A 147 8.87 7.10 -14.12
CA LEU A 147 9.20 7.35 -12.73
C LEU A 147 8.51 8.63 -12.28
N PHE A 148 7.70 8.52 -11.25
CA PHE A 148 7.02 9.64 -10.62
C PHE A 148 7.68 9.94 -9.27
N ILE A 149 8.10 11.17 -9.07
CA ILE A 149 8.73 11.64 -7.85
C ILE A 149 7.84 12.72 -7.26
N MET A 150 7.47 12.59 -6.00
CA MET A 150 6.74 13.67 -5.33
C MET A 150 7.66 14.85 -5.04
N GLU A 151 7.16 16.07 -5.24
CA GLU A 151 7.88 17.32 -4.97
C GLU A 151 8.39 17.37 -3.51
N SER A 152 7.62 16.83 -2.57
CA SER A 152 7.99 16.73 -1.14
C SER A 152 9.19 15.81 -0.85
N LEU A 153 9.60 14.97 -1.79
CA LEU A 153 10.77 14.10 -1.65
C LEU A 153 12.06 14.83 -2.01
N LEU A 154 11.98 15.88 -2.82
CA LEU A 154 13.12 16.68 -3.26
C LEU A 154 13.54 17.66 -2.15
N LEU A 155 14.84 17.86 -1.99
CA LEU A 155 15.36 18.84 -1.05
C LEU A 155 14.74 20.23 -1.31
N ASN A 156 14.25 20.87 -0.25
CA ASN A 156 13.52 22.13 -0.34
C ASN A 156 12.34 22.10 -1.34
N HIS A 157 11.69 20.94 -1.49
CA HIS A 157 10.63 20.75 -2.48
C HIS A 157 11.02 21.13 -3.92
N GLY A 158 12.31 21.09 -4.25
CA GLY A 158 12.84 21.53 -5.55
C GLY A 158 12.65 23.02 -5.82
N LYS A 159 12.53 23.86 -4.79
CA LYS A 159 12.37 25.30 -4.89
C LYS A 159 13.56 26.04 -4.25
N PRO A 160 13.87 27.26 -4.71
CA PRO A 160 14.85 28.10 -4.03
C PRO A 160 14.36 28.49 -2.63
N VAL A 161 15.28 28.56 -1.67
CA VAL A 161 14.98 28.85 -0.25
C VAL A 161 14.10 30.10 -0.05
N ALA A 162 14.30 31.13 -0.89
CA ALA A 162 13.52 32.38 -0.84
C ALA A 162 12.00 32.19 -1.11
N GLN A 163 11.58 31.08 -1.67
CA GLN A 163 10.17 30.78 -1.98
C GLN A 163 9.54 29.79 -0.99
N LEU A 164 10.29 29.35 0.02
CA LEU A 164 9.84 28.36 1.00
C LEU A 164 9.34 29.05 2.28
N GLN A 165 8.45 28.38 2.98
CA GLN A 165 8.16 28.72 4.38
C GLN A 165 9.34 28.27 5.25
N GLU A 166 9.61 28.97 6.34
CA GLU A 166 10.71 28.63 7.25
C GLU A 166 10.68 27.17 7.71
N GLU A 167 9.47 26.64 7.90
CA GLU A 167 9.24 25.26 8.31
C GLU A 167 9.63 24.20 7.26
N ASP A 168 9.70 24.55 5.98
CA ASP A 168 9.99 23.63 4.88
C ASP A 168 11.46 23.70 4.41
N VAL A 169 12.22 24.64 4.97
CA VAL A 169 13.65 24.77 4.66
C VAL A 169 14.41 23.55 5.19
N GLY A 170 15.20 22.93 4.33
CA GLY A 170 15.98 21.74 4.65
C GLY A 170 15.21 20.42 4.66
N LYS A 171 13.89 20.42 4.41
CA LYS A 171 13.13 19.18 4.23
C LYS A 171 13.40 18.55 2.86
N GLY A 172 13.21 17.23 2.78
CA GLY A 172 13.45 16.43 1.59
C GLY A 172 14.84 15.79 1.56
N LEU A 173 15.12 15.03 0.54
CA LEU A 173 16.32 14.22 0.39
C LEU A 173 17.40 14.94 -0.43
N GLU A 174 18.64 14.80 0.00
CA GLU A 174 19.81 15.15 -0.79
C GLU A 174 19.98 14.19 -1.98
N ASN A 175 20.78 14.58 -2.99
CA ASN A 175 20.93 13.81 -4.22
C ASN A 175 21.31 12.34 -3.99
N ASN A 176 22.29 12.06 -3.11
CA ASN A 176 22.71 10.69 -2.82
C ASN A 176 21.62 9.87 -2.12
N GLN A 177 20.90 10.50 -1.20
CA GLN A 177 19.77 9.90 -0.49
C GLN A 177 18.60 9.66 -1.43
N LEU A 178 18.34 10.59 -2.35
CA LEU A 178 17.30 10.48 -3.36
C LEU A 178 17.58 9.31 -4.33
N VAL A 179 18.81 9.19 -4.82
CA VAL A 179 19.22 8.05 -5.68
C VAL A 179 18.98 6.73 -4.96
N ALA A 180 19.37 6.63 -3.69
CA ALA A 180 19.19 5.42 -2.88
C ALA A 180 17.70 5.09 -2.66
N TYR A 181 16.87 6.11 -2.40
CA TYR A 181 15.42 5.95 -2.26
C TYR A 181 14.76 5.51 -3.57
N ILE A 182 15.16 6.10 -4.70
CA ILE A 182 14.66 5.71 -6.02
C ILE A 182 15.12 4.30 -6.38
N ALA A 183 16.35 3.90 -6.01
CA ALA A 183 16.82 2.53 -6.18
C ALA A 183 15.91 1.52 -5.47
N HIS A 184 15.35 1.87 -4.29
CA HIS A 184 14.38 1.05 -3.58
C HIS A 184 13.08 0.89 -4.38
N GLU A 185 12.50 1.98 -4.87
CA GLU A 185 11.27 1.93 -5.67
C GLU A 185 11.46 1.19 -7.01
N LEU A 186 12.60 1.39 -7.67
CA LEU A 186 12.97 0.64 -8.87
C LEU A 186 13.19 -0.85 -8.58
N SER A 187 13.65 -1.20 -7.38
CA SER A 187 13.78 -2.60 -6.95
C SER A 187 12.42 -3.27 -6.77
N HIS A 188 11.43 -2.55 -6.27
CA HIS A 188 10.03 -3.01 -6.25
C HIS A 188 9.52 -3.30 -7.64
N TRP A 189 9.75 -2.38 -8.58
CA TRP A 189 9.33 -2.53 -9.97
C TRP A 189 10.00 -3.73 -10.65
N ARG A 190 11.33 -3.84 -10.56
CA ARG A 190 12.10 -4.94 -11.16
C ARG A 190 11.70 -6.31 -10.63
N SER A 191 11.33 -6.37 -9.36
CA SER A 191 10.91 -7.61 -8.68
C SER A 191 9.45 -7.95 -8.88
N GLN A 192 8.72 -7.11 -9.63
CA GLN A 192 7.29 -7.27 -9.90
C GLN A 192 6.47 -7.45 -8.60
N HIS A 193 6.79 -6.69 -7.55
CA HIS A 193 6.13 -6.83 -6.26
C HIS A 193 4.63 -6.53 -6.34
N VAL A 194 4.22 -5.59 -7.20
CA VAL A 194 2.81 -5.28 -7.48
C VAL A 194 2.10 -6.50 -8.08
N LEU A 195 2.73 -7.20 -9.05
CA LEU A 195 2.14 -8.39 -9.64
C LEU A 195 2.04 -9.54 -8.62
N LYS A 196 3.06 -9.73 -7.78
CA LYS A 196 3.03 -10.73 -6.69
C LYS A 196 1.90 -10.44 -5.71
N ALA A 197 1.74 -9.19 -5.29
CA ALA A 197 0.65 -8.77 -4.43
C ALA A 197 -0.72 -8.99 -5.09
N PHE A 198 -0.86 -8.65 -6.37
CA PHE A 198 -2.06 -8.90 -7.16
C PHE A 198 -2.44 -10.38 -7.17
N VAL A 199 -1.49 -11.26 -7.50
CA VAL A 199 -1.73 -12.71 -7.54
C VAL A 199 -2.20 -13.24 -6.18
N ILE A 200 -1.53 -12.84 -5.09
CA ILE A 200 -1.90 -13.29 -3.74
C ILE A 200 -3.31 -12.80 -3.37
N ILE A 201 -3.65 -11.56 -3.66
CA ILE A 201 -4.98 -11.02 -3.40
C ILE A 201 -6.03 -11.80 -4.17
N HIS A 202 -5.79 -12.12 -5.45
CA HIS A 202 -6.76 -12.88 -6.25
C HIS A 202 -6.87 -14.35 -5.84
N ILE A 203 -5.80 -14.97 -5.37
CA ILE A 203 -5.86 -16.32 -4.79
C ILE A 203 -6.69 -16.30 -3.50
N THR A 204 -6.49 -15.32 -2.64
CA THR A 204 -7.30 -15.20 -1.40
C THR A 204 -8.77 -14.92 -1.72
N LEU A 205 -9.08 -14.10 -2.72
CA LEU A 205 -10.45 -13.88 -3.19
C LEU A 205 -11.07 -15.15 -3.77
N LEU A 206 -10.32 -15.95 -4.54
CA LEU A 206 -10.80 -17.23 -5.04
C LEU A 206 -11.19 -18.16 -3.89
N ILE A 207 -10.31 -18.31 -2.90
CA ILE A 207 -10.59 -19.16 -1.74
C ILE A 207 -11.80 -18.60 -0.95
N TYR A 208 -11.92 -17.26 -0.85
CA TYR A 208 -13.08 -16.61 -0.24
C TYR A 208 -14.39 -17.05 -0.90
N PHE A 209 -14.48 -16.96 -2.23
CA PHE A 209 -15.70 -17.32 -2.96
C PHE A 209 -15.97 -18.84 -2.93
N LEU A 210 -14.92 -19.66 -3.00
CA LEU A 210 -15.07 -21.12 -2.85
C LEU A 210 -15.59 -21.49 -1.47
N LEU A 211 -15.00 -20.95 -0.42
CA LEU A 211 -15.43 -21.19 0.97
C LEU A 211 -16.86 -20.71 1.19
N TYR A 212 -17.17 -19.52 0.67
CA TYR A 212 -18.51 -18.96 0.75
C TYR A 212 -19.53 -19.87 0.06
N GLY A 213 -19.25 -20.30 -1.18
CA GLY A 213 -20.12 -21.15 -2.00
C GLY A 213 -20.34 -22.54 -1.41
N THR A 214 -19.39 -23.07 -0.66
CA THR A 214 -19.53 -24.40 -0.02
C THR A 214 -20.26 -24.34 1.32
N VAL A 215 -20.02 -23.30 2.10
CA VAL A 215 -20.50 -23.24 3.49
C VAL A 215 -21.95 -22.73 3.62
N TYR A 216 -22.38 -21.78 2.76
CA TYR A 216 -23.71 -21.16 2.92
C TYR A 216 -24.90 -22.11 2.71
N ARG A 217 -24.67 -23.28 2.11
CA ARG A 217 -25.70 -24.32 1.87
C ARG A 217 -25.63 -25.49 2.87
N GLN A 218 -24.73 -25.42 3.84
CA GLN A 218 -24.57 -26.51 4.80
C GLN A 218 -25.69 -26.51 5.84
N ASP A 219 -26.40 -27.64 5.97
CA ASP A 219 -27.51 -27.81 6.92
C ASP A 219 -27.08 -27.51 8.35
N VAL A 220 -25.88 -27.95 8.73
CA VAL A 220 -25.28 -27.71 10.05
C VAL A 220 -25.24 -26.21 10.42
N LEU A 221 -25.03 -25.31 9.44
CA LEU A 221 -25.02 -23.88 9.67
C LEU A 221 -26.40 -23.35 10.07
N TYR A 222 -27.44 -23.84 9.41
CA TYR A 222 -28.83 -23.44 9.69
C TYR A 222 -29.33 -24.03 11.01
N GLU A 223 -29.03 -25.29 11.27
CA GLU A 223 -29.38 -25.99 12.52
C GLU A 223 -28.72 -25.33 13.72
N ALA A 224 -27.41 -24.98 13.61
CA ALA A 224 -26.70 -24.24 14.64
C ALA A 224 -27.30 -22.84 14.93
N ALA A 225 -27.96 -22.25 13.93
CA ALA A 225 -28.69 -21.00 14.07
C ALA A 225 -30.15 -21.16 14.54
N GLY A 226 -30.61 -22.41 14.80
CA GLY A 226 -31.95 -22.72 15.33
C GLY A 226 -33.03 -22.85 14.25
N PHE A 227 -32.68 -22.98 12.98
CA PHE A 227 -33.64 -23.22 11.91
C PHE A 227 -34.04 -24.70 11.85
N GLN A 228 -35.32 -24.95 11.63
CA GLN A 228 -35.82 -26.34 11.53
C GLN A 228 -35.43 -26.95 10.16
N PRO A 229 -35.15 -28.28 10.11
CA PRO A 229 -34.92 -28.99 8.85
C PRO A 229 -36.13 -28.83 7.91
N LYS A 230 -35.86 -28.45 6.67
CA LYS A 230 -36.81 -28.25 5.55
C LYS A 230 -37.03 -26.80 5.11
N PHE A 231 -36.66 -25.79 5.88
CA PHE A 231 -36.80 -24.41 5.46
C PHE A 231 -35.47 -23.64 5.65
N TYR A 232 -34.63 -23.71 4.62
CA TYR A 232 -33.33 -23.06 4.62
C TYR A 232 -33.28 -21.94 3.56
N PRO A 233 -33.76 -20.72 3.86
CA PRO A 233 -33.70 -19.62 2.90
C PRO A 233 -32.25 -19.25 2.60
N PRO A 234 -31.82 -19.22 1.32
CA PRO A 234 -30.43 -18.95 0.97
C PRO A 234 -29.88 -17.65 1.52
N ILE A 235 -30.71 -16.61 1.62
CA ILE A 235 -30.31 -15.31 2.16
C ILE A 235 -29.85 -15.41 3.63
N VAL A 236 -30.47 -16.29 4.41
CA VAL A 236 -30.06 -16.52 5.80
C VAL A 236 -28.70 -17.19 5.83
N GLY A 237 -28.45 -18.18 4.99
CA GLY A 237 -27.15 -18.84 4.85
C GLY A 237 -26.07 -17.86 4.45
N TYR A 238 -26.31 -16.98 3.49
CA TYR A 238 -25.37 -15.91 3.13
C TYR A 238 -25.04 -15.02 4.33
N TRP A 239 -26.06 -14.59 5.07
CA TRP A 239 -25.86 -13.72 6.22
C TRP A 239 -25.10 -14.42 7.36
N LEU A 240 -25.40 -15.67 7.65
CA LEU A 240 -24.71 -16.48 8.67
C LEU A 240 -23.23 -16.66 8.33
N VAL A 241 -22.92 -17.03 7.07
CA VAL A 241 -21.55 -17.16 6.61
C VAL A 241 -20.83 -15.83 6.70
N TYR A 242 -21.43 -14.74 6.21
CA TYR A 242 -20.84 -13.40 6.25
C TYR A 242 -20.52 -12.97 7.68
N LYS A 243 -21.42 -13.23 8.64
CA LYS A 243 -21.28 -12.76 10.01
C LYS A 243 -20.33 -13.61 10.85
N TYR A 244 -20.37 -14.93 10.70
CA TYR A 244 -19.68 -15.84 11.61
C TYR A 244 -18.45 -16.51 11.00
N VAL A 245 -18.47 -16.87 9.74
CA VAL A 245 -17.38 -17.60 9.09
C VAL A 245 -16.37 -16.64 8.43
N MET A 246 -16.89 -15.69 7.65
CA MET A 246 -16.01 -14.78 6.88
C MET A 246 -15.14 -13.87 7.72
N PRO A 247 -15.51 -13.35 8.89
CA PRO A 247 -14.61 -12.55 9.71
C PRO A 247 -13.35 -13.32 10.13
N VAL A 248 -13.48 -14.60 10.46
CA VAL A 248 -12.33 -15.45 10.78
C VAL A 248 -11.42 -15.60 9.58
N TYR A 249 -11.98 -15.96 8.43
CA TYR A 249 -11.23 -16.06 7.18
C TYR A 249 -10.52 -14.76 6.81
N LEU A 250 -11.23 -13.63 6.81
CA LEU A 250 -10.67 -12.32 6.48
C LEU A 250 -9.59 -11.87 7.46
N THR A 251 -9.68 -12.25 8.70
CA THR A 251 -8.66 -11.95 9.72
C THR A 251 -7.37 -12.70 9.42
N ILE A 252 -7.47 -14.00 9.16
CA ILE A 252 -6.31 -14.84 8.82
C ILE A 252 -5.68 -14.41 7.50
N THR A 253 -6.47 -14.20 6.46
CA THR A 253 -5.97 -13.77 5.15
C THR A 253 -5.35 -12.39 5.18
N ASN A 254 -5.92 -11.44 5.93
CA ASN A 254 -5.34 -10.12 6.11
C ASN A 254 -3.96 -10.19 6.77
N TRP A 255 -3.81 -11.05 7.76
CA TRP A 255 -2.51 -11.30 8.39
C TRP A 255 -1.49 -11.88 7.41
N ILE A 256 -1.88 -12.87 6.61
CA ILE A 256 -1.01 -13.46 5.58
C ILE A 256 -0.61 -12.41 4.54
N ILE A 257 -1.56 -11.63 4.03
CA ILE A 257 -1.30 -10.57 3.05
C ILE A 257 -0.32 -9.54 3.64
N PHE A 258 -0.54 -9.08 4.87
CA PHE A 258 0.36 -8.11 5.51
C PHE A 258 1.76 -8.67 5.76
N TYR A 259 1.86 -9.95 6.12
CA TYR A 259 3.15 -10.62 6.23
C TYR A 259 3.91 -10.63 4.90
N VAL A 260 3.23 -11.01 3.82
CA VAL A 260 3.83 -11.04 2.49
C VAL A 260 4.23 -9.63 2.02
N LEU A 261 3.37 -8.63 2.17
CA LEU A 261 3.69 -7.25 1.79
C LEU A 261 4.92 -6.73 2.54
N ARG A 262 5.05 -7.02 3.84
CA ARG A 262 6.26 -6.68 4.61
C ARG A 262 7.50 -7.42 4.11
N TYR A 263 7.33 -8.67 3.74
CA TYR A 263 8.44 -9.45 3.15
C TYR A 263 8.93 -8.81 1.84
N LEU A 264 8.01 -8.34 0.99
CA LEU A 264 8.35 -7.65 -0.26
C LEU A 264 9.06 -6.30 -0.02
N GLU A 265 8.69 -5.56 1.02
CA GLU A 265 9.41 -4.34 1.44
C GLU A 265 10.85 -4.67 1.85
N TYR A 266 11.04 -5.70 2.67
CA TYR A 266 12.37 -6.13 3.08
C TYR A 266 13.22 -6.70 1.94
N ASP A 267 12.59 -7.33 0.93
CA ASP A 267 13.30 -7.78 -0.27
C ASP A 267 13.82 -6.61 -1.10
N ALA A 268 13.02 -5.54 -1.22
CA ALA A 268 13.46 -4.32 -1.87
C ALA A 268 14.61 -3.65 -1.12
N ASP A 269 14.53 -3.53 0.22
CA ASP A 269 15.61 -3.01 1.07
C ASP A 269 16.93 -3.79 0.86
N LEU A 270 16.86 -5.12 0.81
CA LEU A 270 18.02 -5.96 0.57
C LEU A 270 18.64 -5.72 -0.82
N LYS A 271 17.83 -5.45 -1.84
CA LYS A 271 18.31 -5.16 -3.19
C LYS A 271 19.04 -3.83 -3.28
N VAL A 272 18.53 -2.80 -2.62
CA VAL A 272 19.24 -1.51 -2.49
C VAL A 272 20.60 -1.71 -1.85
N TRP A 273 20.67 -2.55 -0.82
CA TRP A 273 21.95 -2.90 -0.19
C TRP A 273 22.92 -3.56 -1.15
N LYS A 274 22.45 -4.53 -1.95
CA LYS A 274 23.25 -5.22 -2.96
C LYS A 274 23.76 -4.29 -4.07
N LEU A 275 23.05 -3.21 -4.32
CA LEU A 275 23.44 -2.14 -5.28
C LEU A 275 24.44 -1.14 -4.69
N ASN A 276 24.92 -1.36 -3.45
CA ASN A 276 25.83 -0.48 -2.71
C ASN A 276 25.25 0.89 -2.30
N TYR A 277 23.92 1.07 -2.37
CA TYR A 277 23.25 2.28 -1.89
C TYR A 277 22.73 2.16 -0.44
N GLY A 278 23.07 1.07 0.26
CA GLY A 278 22.56 0.78 1.61
C GLY A 278 22.73 1.90 2.62
N PRO A 279 23.96 2.44 2.85
CA PRO A 279 24.19 3.52 3.80
C PRO A 279 23.38 4.76 3.45
N ALA A 280 23.46 5.25 2.21
CA ALA A 280 22.70 6.41 1.77
C ALA A 280 21.16 6.21 1.89
N TYR A 281 20.71 4.96 1.76
CA TYR A 281 19.30 4.63 1.96
C TYR A 281 18.88 4.68 3.43
N VAL A 282 19.74 4.23 4.35
CA VAL A 282 19.50 4.39 5.80
C VAL A 282 19.40 5.86 6.15
N ASP A 283 20.34 6.69 5.67
CA ASP A 283 20.31 8.15 5.87
C ASP A 283 19.04 8.78 5.31
N ALA A 284 18.60 8.35 4.12
CA ALA A 284 17.32 8.77 3.53
C ALA A 284 16.12 8.43 4.42
N LEU A 285 16.09 7.21 4.97
CA LEU A 285 15.01 6.79 5.87
C LEU A 285 15.00 7.59 7.17
N VAL A 286 16.16 7.87 7.75
CA VAL A 286 16.31 8.70 8.97
C VAL A 286 15.85 10.13 8.68
N LYS A 287 16.28 10.70 7.55
CA LYS A 287 15.90 12.06 7.14
C LYS A 287 14.39 12.18 6.92
N LEU A 288 13.78 11.27 6.16
CA LEU A 288 12.33 11.26 5.93
C LEU A 288 11.54 11.07 7.23
N PHE A 289 12.08 10.30 8.16
CA PHE A 289 11.48 10.13 9.47
C PHE A 289 11.55 11.44 10.29
N GLY A 290 12.67 12.16 10.24
CA GLY A 290 12.81 13.47 10.88
C GLY A 290 11.89 14.53 10.28
N ASP A 291 11.81 14.57 8.94
CA ASP A 291 10.96 15.53 8.21
C ASP A 291 9.46 15.27 8.38
N ASN A 292 9.07 14.02 8.56
CA ASN A 292 7.67 13.58 8.73
C ASN A 292 7.57 12.64 9.93
N PRO A 293 7.61 13.17 11.15
CA PRO A 293 7.62 12.36 12.35
C PRO A 293 6.36 11.49 12.42
N SER A 294 6.59 10.22 12.51
CA SER A 294 5.58 9.19 12.75
C SER A 294 5.92 8.45 14.03
N PHE A 295 5.00 7.69 14.58
CA PHE A 295 5.29 6.93 15.78
C PHE A 295 6.44 5.94 15.53
N PRO A 296 7.60 6.09 16.21
CA PRO A 296 8.81 5.37 15.85
C PRO A 296 8.76 3.88 16.21
N TYR A 297 8.03 3.56 17.26
CA TYR A 297 7.92 2.20 17.78
C TYR A 297 6.45 1.77 17.83
N MET A 298 6.18 0.59 17.31
CA MET A 298 4.90 -0.06 17.43
C MET A 298 5.14 -1.49 17.87
N ASP A 299 4.25 -2.02 18.68
CA ASP A 299 4.26 -3.41 19.07
C ASP A 299 4.18 -4.34 17.84
N ASP A 300 4.96 -5.43 17.85
CA ASP A 300 5.05 -6.34 16.71
C ASP A 300 3.71 -7.03 16.41
N TRP A 301 2.90 -7.32 17.43
CA TRP A 301 1.56 -7.87 17.28
C TRP A 301 0.62 -6.86 16.64
N TYR A 302 0.67 -5.59 17.11
CA TYR A 302 -0.11 -4.51 16.51
C TYR A 302 0.24 -4.32 15.03
N LEU A 303 1.52 -4.31 14.69
CA LEU A 303 1.98 -4.20 13.30
C LEU A 303 1.51 -5.37 12.46
N MET A 304 1.51 -6.57 13.01
CA MET A 304 1.08 -7.78 12.31
C MET A 304 -0.40 -7.72 11.89
N TRP A 305 -1.24 -7.11 12.73
CA TRP A 305 -2.69 -7.04 12.49
C TRP A 305 -3.14 -5.80 11.74
N HIS A 306 -2.41 -4.68 11.86
CA HIS A 306 -2.92 -3.37 11.44
C HIS A 306 -2.10 -2.67 10.36
N ARG A 307 -0.83 -3.05 10.14
CA ARG A 307 0.07 -2.36 9.22
C ARG A 307 0.71 -3.32 8.23
N TYR A 308 0.58 -3.01 6.95
CA TYR A 308 1.26 -3.78 5.89
C TYR A 308 2.72 -3.33 5.69
N ARG A 309 3.06 -2.07 5.99
CA ARG A 309 4.44 -1.57 5.92
C ARG A 309 5.13 -1.66 7.27
N PRO A 310 6.39 -2.14 7.31
CA PRO A 310 7.18 -2.09 8.53
C PRO A 310 7.50 -0.64 8.91
N THR A 311 7.70 -0.37 10.19
CA THR A 311 8.13 0.95 10.66
C THR A 311 9.54 1.25 10.16
N THR A 312 9.87 2.53 9.97
CA THR A 312 11.20 2.97 9.54
C THR A 312 12.29 2.42 10.45
N LEU A 313 12.08 2.44 11.76
CA LEU A 313 13.04 1.90 12.73
C LEU A 313 13.30 0.40 12.56
N LEU A 314 12.26 -0.39 12.28
CA LEU A 314 12.44 -1.84 12.02
C LEU A 314 13.24 -2.09 10.74
N ARG A 315 13.01 -1.29 9.71
CA ARG A 315 13.77 -1.36 8.45
C ARG A 315 15.25 -1.04 8.69
N ILE A 316 15.54 0.05 9.39
CA ILE A 316 16.91 0.45 9.74
C ILE A 316 17.60 -0.64 10.57
N ARG A 317 16.99 -1.10 11.66
CA ARG A 317 17.54 -2.18 12.49
C ARG A 317 17.83 -3.46 11.71
N ARG A 318 17.00 -3.77 10.72
CA ARG A 318 17.22 -4.95 9.87
C ARG A 318 18.38 -4.75 8.90
N LEU A 319 18.49 -3.57 8.31
CA LEU A 319 19.62 -3.20 7.46
C LEU A 319 20.94 -3.24 8.24
N ASP A 320 21.01 -2.66 9.44
CA ASP A 320 22.19 -2.66 10.31
C ASP A 320 22.63 -4.10 10.69
N LYS A 321 21.68 -4.97 11.03
CA LYS A 321 22.00 -6.38 11.30
C LYS A 321 22.58 -7.09 10.07
N MET A 322 22.19 -6.72 8.85
CA MET A 322 22.77 -7.26 7.63
C MET A 322 24.19 -6.77 7.41
N VAL A 323 24.46 -5.49 7.69
CA VAL A 323 25.82 -4.92 7.64
C VAL A 323 26.76 -5.71 8.51
N THR A 324 26.39 -5.88 9.78
CA THR A 324 27.20 -6.59 10.77
C THR A 324 27.48 -8.04 10.32
N ARG A 325 26.47 -8.73 9.80
CA ARG A 325 26.67 -10.11 9.30
C ARG A 325 27.58 -10.19 8.07
N ILE A 326 27.53 -9.22 7.18
CA ILE A 326 28.35 -9.20 5.96
C ILE A 326 29.80 -8.85 6.34
N SER A 327 30.00 -7.90 7.25
CA SER A 327 31.35 -7.54 7.73
C SER A 327 32.03 -8.72 8.43
N ILE A 328 31.31 -9.43 9.30
CA ILE A 328 31.82 -10.64 9.96
C ILE A 328 32.20 -11.72 8.92
N ARG A 329 31.34 -11.99 7.93
CA ARG A 329 31.61 -12.99 6.88
C ARG A 329 32.80 -12.59 5.98
N ARG A 330 33.03 -11.30 5.75
CA ARG A 330 34.22 -10.83 5.03
C ARG A 330 35.47 -11.00 5.86
N ALA A 331 35.43 -10.66 7.13
CA ALA A 331 36.54 -10.84 8.05
C ALA A 331 36.94 -12.30 8.17
N THR A 332 35.98 -13.22 8.32
CA THR A 332 36.28 -14.68 8.38
C THR A 332 36.79 -15.26 7.07
N ARG A 333 36.53 -14.65 5.92
CA ARG A 333 37.11 -15.12 4.63
C ARG A 333 38.53 -14.62 4.37
N VAL A 334 38.96 -13.57 5.05
CA VAL A 334 40.33 -13.01 4.92
C VAL A 334 41.30 -13.72 5.86
N THR A 335 40.77 -14.43 6.87
CA THR A 335 41.57 -15.15 7.87
C THR A 335 41.71 -16.64 7.54
N VAL A 336 41.19 -17.14 6.43
CA VAL A 336 41.39 -18.49 5.87
C VAL A 336 42.09 -18.36 4.52
#